data_791fc20fbaf7eeec141a23c66e85f25f
#
_entry.id   791fc20fbaf7eeec141a23c66e85f25f
#
_cell.length_a   1.000
_cell.length_b   1.000
_cell.length_c   1.000
_cell.angle_alpha   90.00
_cell.angle_beta   90.00
_cell.angle_gamma   90.00
#
_symmetry.space_group_name_H-M   'P 1'
#
loop_
_entity.id
_entity.type
_entity.pdbx_description
1 polymer ?
#
loop_
_entity_poly.entity_id
_entity_poly.type
_entity_poly.pdbx_seq_one_letter_code
_entity_poly.pdbx_strand_id
1 'polypeptide(L)'
;MTTPSRFHSVYLQEAKCSGCTTCVTSCPVEAIRVRNGRAVILEERCIDCGECIRLCPNHAKRALSAELEQIKNYNETTILVSPSFYAQFPQKYTIRQIQNAILSLGFTRLFDVSNFAYQVSYATVQYLKKVSQSLKPVISTSCPAIIKLIQIRFPSLIENLLPVLPPVEIAARKARSVSSGENAGIFFIAPCPAKITVPRYPPGYEASAITAVFSTADLYLPVLNALKKGESEEDFTERINPGCPHQGYRWAMSDGEIDSLSQFLDKDEKINWLSCDGINHSLQTLEAMEEDLLESVDFIEMSVCQGGCIGGPLVIKPVPIAHAAMRNRLAKIEPELKNISSADINLEDIYWTKDILPRPSLVLDPDFSKARKMMEEIVSISQDLPGLNCGSCGSPNCRALAEDIVRKQARKEDCIQILKKEYEKLVLGK
;
A
#
# COMPACT_ATOMS: atom_id res chain seq x y z
N MET A 1 15.66 24.31 4.43
CA MET A 1 15.79 23.53 3.20
C MET A 1 14.49 22.77 3.01
N THR A 2 13.64 23.19 2.08
CA THR A 2 12.40 22.47 1.75
C THR A 2 12.80 21.16 1.07
N THR A 3 12.56 20.04 1.73
CA THR A 3 12.70 18.71 1.12
C THR A 3 11.84 18.67 -0.14
N PRO A 4 12.36 18.30 -1.32
CA PRO A 4 11.53 18.20 -2.52
C PRO A 4 10.35 17.29 -2.24
N SER A 5 9.18 17.67 -2.75
CA SER A 5 7.94 16.92 -2.58
C SER A 5 8.09 15.53 -3.21
N ARG A 6 8.44 14.52 -2.42
CA ARG A 6 8.54 13.14 -2.89
C ARG A 6 7.14 12.56 -3.03
N PHE A 7 6.82 12.01 -4.19
CA PHE A 7 5.55 11.30 -4.45
C PHE A 7 5.49 9.90 -3.82
N HIS A 8 6.59 9.43 -3.25
CA HIS A 8 6.68 8.11 -2.60
C HIS A 8 7.50 8.17 -1.31
N SER A 9 7.26 7.22 -0.41
CA SER A 9 7.95 7.12 0.89
C SER A 9 9.16 6.18 0.88
N VAL A 10 9.40 5.42 -0.20
CA VAL A 10 10.56 4.53 -0.30
C VAL A 10 11.81 5.33 -0.60
N TYR A 11 12.89 5.09 0.16
CA TYR A 11 14.18 5.74 -0.08
C TYR A 11 15.34 4.74 -0.04
N LEU A 12 16.50 5.15 -0.56
CA LEU A 12 17.72 4.37 -0.58
C LEU A 12 18.69 4.84 0.51
N GLN A 13 19.19 3.90 1.31
CA GLN A 13 20.40 4.09 2.12
C GLN A 13 21.62 3.73 1.24
N GLU A 14 22.21 4.73 0.61
CA GLU A 14 23.25 4.55 -0.41
C GLU A 14 24.44 3.71 0.07
N ALA A 15 24.87 3.91 1.31
CA ALA A 15 26.01 3.16 1.88
C ALA A 15 25.79 1.64 1.93
N LYS A 16 24.52 1.18 1.94
CA LYS A 16 24.17 -0.24 1.96
C LYS A 16 23.89 -0.83 0.57
N CYS A 17 23.76 0.02 -0.44
CA CYS A 17 23.40 -0.46 -1.77
C CYS A 17 24.65 -1.00 -2.49
N SER A 18 24.58 -2.25 -2.95
CA SER A 18 25.65 -2.89 -3.75
C SER A 18 25.40 -2.86 -5.27
N GLY A 19 24.31 -2.26 -5.73
CA GLY A 19 23.95 -2.25 -7.15
C GLY A 19 23.54 -3.61 -7.73
N CYS A 20 23.10 -4.56 -6.91
CA CYS A 20 22.84 -5.97 -7.28
C CYS A 20 21.65 -6.21 -8.24
N THR A 21 20.91 -5.19 -8.64
CA THR A 21 19.74 -5.23 -9.54
C THR A 21 18.49 -5.99 -9.08
N THR A 22 18.49 -6.72 -7.96
CA THR A 22 17.34 -7.47 -7.45
C THR A 22 16.05 -6.61 -7.39
N CYS A 23 16.15 -5.38 -6.87
CA CYS A 23 14.99 -4.47 -6.80
C CYS A 23 14.54 -3.95 -8.18
N VAL A 24 15.41 -4.00 -9.20
CA VAL A 24 15.10 -3.55 -10.57
C VAL A 24 14.20 -4.57 -11.26
N THR A 25 14.62 -5.85 -11.25
CA THR A 25 13.91 -6.95 -11.91
C THR A 25 12.59 -7.30 -11.22
N SER A 26 12.47 -6.98 -9.93
CA SER A 26 11.27 -7.28 -9.14
C SER A 26 10.29 -6.11 -9.06
N CYS A 27 10.57 -4.96 -9.68
CA CYS A 27 9.68 -3.81 -9.63
C CYS A 27 8.51 -3.98 -10.61
N PRO A 28 7.24 -4.10 -10.14
CA PRO A 28 6.10 -4.40 -10.99
C PRO A 28 5.73 -3.28 -11.96
N VAL A 29 6.22 -2.08 -11.71
CA VAL A 29 5.96 -0.87 -12.53
C VAL A 29 7.25 -0.31 -13.15
N GLU A 30 8.33 -1.09 -13.12
CA GLU A 30 9.63 -0.72 -13.71
C GLU A 30 10.17 0.64 -13.24
N ALA A 31 9.88 1.00 -11.98
CA ALA A 31 10.25 2.29 -11.41
C ALA A 31 11.69 2.36 -10.90
N ILE A 32 12.53 1.34 -11.10
CA ILE A 32 13.87 1.31 -10.54
C ILE A 32 14.91 1.09 -11.64
N ARG A 33 16.00 1.83 -11.53
CA ARG A 33 17.22 1.66 -12.34
C ARG A 33 18.41 1.48 -11.42
N VAL A 34 19.47 0.79 -11.90
CA VAL A 34 20.80 0.87 -11.30
C VAL A 34 21.70 1.70 -12.22
N ARG A 35 22.24 2.78 -11.69
CA ARG A 35 23.15 3.68 -12.39
C ARG A 35 24.33 3.98 -11.46
N ASN A 36 25.56 3.94 -12.00
CA ASN A 36 26.76 4.17 -11.21
C ASN A 36 26.85 3.30 -9.95
N GLY A 37 26.42 2.02 -10.05
CA GLY A 37 26.45 1.06 -8.94
C GLY A 37 25.43 1.33 -7.83
N ARG A 38 24.43 2.19 -8.03
CA ARG A 38 23.38 2.52 -7.05
C ARG A 38 22.00 2.45 -7.68
N ALA A 39 21.02 2.03 -6.87
CA ALA A 39 19.64 2.00 -7.30
C ALA A 39 19.02 3.42 -7.24
N VAL A 40 18.38 3.83 -8.33
CA VAL A 40 17.63 5.08 -8.46
C VAL A 40 16.16 4.75 -8.65
N ILE A 41 15.26 5.48 -7.99
CA ILE A 41 13.81 5.31 -8.12
C ILE A 41 13.29 6.43 -9.03
N LEU A 42 12.55 6.04 -10.07
CA LEU A 42 11.78 6.95 -10.92
C LEU A 42 10.49 7.28 -10.15
N GLU A 43 10.46 8.47 -9.56
CA GLU A 43 9.40 8.87 -8.60
C GLU A 43 8.02 8.83 -9.22
N GLU A 44 7.90 9.24 -10.49
CA GLU A 44 6.66 9.26 -11.25
C GLU A 44 6.05 7.88 -11.51
N ARG A 45 6.88 6.82 -11.49
CA ARG A 45 6.46 5.43 -11.70
C ARG A 45 6.23 4.66 -10.41
N CYS A 46 6.74 5.14 -9.28
CA CYS A 46 6.67 4.41 -8.02
C CYS A 46 5.25 4.38 -7.45
N ILE A 47 4.74 3.17 -7.17
CA ILE A 47 3.44 2.93 -6.54
C ILE A 47 3.52 2.68 -5.03
N ASP A 48 4.70 2.78 -4.43
CA ASP A 48 4.96 2.49 -3.01
C ASP A 48 4.58 1.07 -2.55
N CYS A 49 4.54 0.08 -3.45
CA CYS A 49 4.22 -1.29 -3.06
C CYS A 49 5.21 -1.88 -2.04
N GLY A 50 6.45 -1.36 -2.00
CA GLY A 50 7.49 -1.78 -1.06
C GLY A 50 8.15 -3.12 -1.37
N GLU A 51 7.91 -3.73 -2.54
CA GLU A 51 8.53 -4.99 -2.92
C GLU A 51 10.06 -4.88 -2.94
N CYS A 52 10.59 -3.72 -3.35
CA CYS A 52 12.02 -3.44 -3.32
C CYS A 52 12.61 -3.35 -1.88
N ILE A 53 11.79 -3.09 -0.85
CA ILE A 53 12.20 -3.16 0.55
C ILE A 53 12.29 -4.63 0.97
N ARG A 54 11.25 -5.42 0.66
CA ARG A 54 11.14 -6.83 1.00
C ARG A 54 12.29 -7.66 0.43
N LEU A 55 12.65 -7.42 -0.83
CA LEU A 55 13.60 -8.24 -1.57
C LEU A 55 15.05 -7.74 -1.50
N CYS A 56 15.32 -6.60 -0.87
CA CYS A 56 16.68 -6.07 -0.80
C CYS A 56 17.56 -6.89 0.15
N PRO A 57 18.55 -7.67 -0.36
CA PRO A 57 19.38 -8.52 0.48
C PRO A 57 20.27 -7.74 1.45
N ASN A 58 20.56 -6.48 1.11
CA ASN A 58 21.40 -5.58 1.93
C ASN A 58 20.56 -4.64 2.82
N HIS A 59 19.22 -4.76 2.83
CA HIS A 59 18.32 -3.85 3.55
C HIS A 59 18.61 -2.36 3.27
N ALA A 60 19.01 -2.06 2.02
CA ALA A 60 19.34 -0.71 1.58
C ALA A 60 18.10 0.13 1.25
N LYS A 61 16.95 -0.50 0.96
CA LYS A 61 15.67 0.19 0.74
C LYS A 61 14.91 0.27 2.05
N ARG A 62 14.37 1.45 2.36
CA ARG A 62 13.57 1.71 3.56
C ARG A 62 12.39 2.63 3.24
N ALA A 63 11.44 2.73 4.16
CA ALA A 63 10.35 3.69 4.09
C ALA A 63 10.59 4.87 5.04
N LEU A 64 10.11 6.06 4.65
CA LEU A 64 10.10 7.26 5.49
C LEU A 64 9.04 7.05 6.60
N SER A 65 9.49 6.77 7.80
CA SER A 65 8.65 6.57 8.98
C SER A 65 8.86 7.73 9.97
N ALA A 66 7.85 8.04 10.75
CA ALA A 66 7.99 8.94 11.90
C ALA A 66 8.91 8.33 12.96
N GLU A 67 9.53 9.18 13.76
CA GLU A 67 10.31 8.79 14.94
C GLU A 67 9.44 8.93 16.20
N LEU A 68 9.60 8.01 17.17
CA LEU A 68 8.73 7.98 18.36
C LEU A 68 8.86 9.28 19.20
N GLU A 69 10.01 9.92 19.16
CA GLU A 69 10.28 11.20 19.84
C GLU A 69 9.36 12.32 19.34
N GLN A 70 8.85 12.25 18.13
CA GLN A 70 7.97 13.28 17.56
C GLN A 70 6.64 13.42 18.31
N ILE A 71 6.19 12.38 19.04
CA ILE A 71 4.97 12.48 19.85
C ILE A 71 5.06 13.58 20.93
N LYS A 72 6.26 13.87 21.41
CA LYS A 72 6.52 14.90 22.43
C LYS A 72 6.25 16.32 21.96
N ASN A 73 6.10 16.53 20.65
CA ASN A 73 5.78 17.82 20.06
C ASN A 73 4.29 18.18 20.19
N TYR A 74 3.47 17.25 20.72
CA TYR A 74 2.01 17.38 20.80
C TYR A 74 1.55 17.23 22.24
N ASN A 75 0.55 18.04 22.62
CA ASN A 75 -0.04 17.99 23.95
C ASN A 75 -1.00 16.80 24.10
N GLU A 76 -1.65 16.42 23.01
CA GLU A 76 -2.54 15.27 22.94
C GLU A 76 -2.13 14.42 21.73
N THR A 77 -1.99 13.11 21.93
CA THR A 77 -1.54 12.20 20.89
C THR A 77 -2.48 11.01 20.77
N THR A 78 -3.09 10.84 19.60
CA THR A 78 -3.92 9.66 19.30
C THR A 78 -3.17 8.75 18.32
N ILE A 79 -3.04 7.48 18.69
CA ILE A 79 -2.48 6.46 17.81
C ILE A 79 -3.59 5.62 17.17
N LEU A 80 -3.55 5.53 15.85
CA LEU A 80 -4.44 4.68 15.05
C LEU A 80 -3.74 3.35 14.78
N VAL A 81 -4.35 2.24 15.19
CA VAL A 81 -3.73 0.93 15.07
C VAL A 81 -4.45 0.10 14.02
N SER A 82 -3.72 -0.29 12.96
CA SER A 82 -4.20 -1.22 11.96
C SER A 82 -4.29 -2.64 12.52
N PRO A 83 -5.32 -3.43 12.18
CA PRO A 83 -5.41 -4.84 12.59
C PRO A 83 -4.17 -5.67 12.21
N SER A 84 -3.49 -5.33 11.11
CA SER A 84 -2.25 -5.99 10.68
C SER A 84 -1.13 -5.93 11.71
N PHE A 85 -1.11 -4.91 12.59
CA PHE A 85 -0.10 -4.75 13.64
C PHE A 85 -0.24 -5.83 14.72
N TYR A 86 -1.46 -6.12 15.15
CA TYR A 86 -1.71 -7.16 16.16
C TYR A 86 -1.22 -8.55 15.72
N ALA A 87 -1.31 -8.85 14.42
CA ALA A 87 -0.84 -10.12 13.87
C ALA A 87 0.68 -10.36 14.05
N GLN A 88 1.45 -9.33 14.32
CA GLN A 88 2.91 -9.40 14.41
C GLN A 88 3.42 -9.94 15.77
N PHE A 89 2.60 -9.94 16.80
CA PHE A 89 3.03 -10.33 18.16
C PHE A 89 2.82 -11.82 18.44
N PRO A 90 3.56 -12.39 19.42
CA PRO A 90 3.32 -13.76 19.88
C PRO A 90 1.87 -13.98 20.34
N GLN A 91 1.32 -15.17 20.05
CA GLN A 91 -0.10 -15.51 20.31
C GLN A 91 -0.50 -15.47 21.79
N LYS A 92 0.45 -15.53 22.71
CA LYS A 92 0.21 -15.42 24.16
C LYS A 92 -0.31 -14.06 24.59
N TYR A 93 -0.06 -13.00 23.79
CA TYR A 93 -0.53 -11.65 24.10
C TYR A 93 -1.90 -11.41 23.45
N THR A 94 -2.84 -10.90 24.22
CA THR A 94 -4.17 -10.47 23.74
C THR A 94 -4.08 -9.14 23.00
N ILE A 95 -5.11 -8.79 22.23
CA ILE A 95 -5.20 -7.47 21.59
C ILE A 95 -5.14 -6.38 22.65
N ARG A 96 -5.88 -6.53 23.76
CA ARG A 96 -5.90 -5.54 24.85
C ARG A 96 -4.50 -5.32 25.45
N GLN A 97 -3.74 -6.37 25.71
CA GLN A 97 -2.36 -6.23 26.21
C GLN A 97 -1.48 -5.48 25.21
N ILE A 98 -1.62 -5.74 23.90
CA ILE A 98 -0.87 -5.02 22.87
C ILE A 98 -1.27 -3.53 22.85
N GLN A 99 -2.57 -3.22 22.96
CA GLN A 99 -3.08 -1.86 23.01
C GLN A 99 -2.52 -1.11 24.24
N ASN A 100 -2.55 -1.73 25.41
CA ASN A 100 -1.99 -1.15 26.63
C ASN A 100 -0.48 -0.89 26.50
N ALA A 101 0.26 -1.86 25.92
CA ALA A 101 1.70 -1.69 25.66
C ALA A 101 2.00 -0.57 24.65
N ILE A 102 1.12 -0.30 23.68
CA ILE A 102 1.24 0.86 22.80
C ILE A 102 1.04 2.15 23.57
N LEU A 103 0.01 2.21 24.43
CA LEU A 103 -0.28 3.39 25.25
C LEU A 103 0.81 3.72 26.25
N SER A 104 1.49 2.69 26.81
CA SER A 104 2.64 2.90 27.72
C SER A 104 3.85 3.58 27.03
N LEU A 105 3.88 3.64 25.69
CA LEU A 105 4.90 4.40 24.96
C LEU A 105 4.70 5.93 25.01
N GLY A 106 3.59 6.40 25.63
CA GLY A 106 3.34 7.82 25.84
C GLY A 106 2.22 8.40 24.99
N PHE A 107 1.45 7.59 24.26
CA PHE A 107 0.24 8.06 23.59
C PHE A 107 -0.90 8.31 24.58
N THR A 108 -1.67 9.38 24.36
CA THR A 108 -2.79 9.75 25.23
C THR A 108 -4.05 8.93 24.94
N ARG A 109 -4.26 8.55 23.67
CA ARG A 109 -5.43 7.76 23.22
C ARG A 109 -5.02 6.75 22.14
N LEU A 110 -5.81 5.68 22.04
CA LEU A 110 -5.69 4.70 20.97
C LEU A 110 -7.04 4.51 20.28
N PHE A 111 -7.04 4.61 18.95
CA PHE A 111 -8.16 4.25 18.10
C PHE A 111 -7.82 3.00 17.29
N ASP A 112 -8.63 1.97 17.47
CA ASP A 112 -8.53 0.77 16.67
C ASP A 112 -9.24 0.99 15.33
N VAL A 113 -8.46 0.92 14.22
CA VAL A 113 -8.97 1.18 12.87
C VAL A 113 -10.04 0.17 12.46
N SER A 114 -10.01 -1.05 13.02
CA SER A 114 -11.02 -2.07 12.78
C SER A 114 -12.44 -1.62 13.15
N ASN A 115 -12.58 -0.69 14.10
CA ASN A 115 -13.88 -0.14 14.51
C ASN A 115 -14.56 0.68 13.41
N PHE A 116 -13.84 1.09 12.39
CA PHE A 116 -14.33 1.95 11.30
C PHE A 116 -14.53 1.18 9.99
N ALA A 117 -14.10 -0.08 9.94
CA ALA A 117 -14.22 -0.94 8.77
C ALA A 117 -15.69 -1.18 8.39
N TYR A 118 -16.58 -1.32 9.39
CA TYR A 118 -17.99 -1.55 9.14
C TYR A 118 -18.68 -0.36 8.44
N GLN A 119 -18.27 0.88 8.73
CA GLN A 119 -18.81 2.07 8.08
C GLN A 119 -18.48 2.06 6.59
N VAL A 120 -17.23 1.71 6.24
CA VAL A 120 -16.80 1.54 4.86
C VAL A 120 -17.55 0.41 4.18
N SER A 121 -17.72 -0.74 4.85
CA SER A 121 -18.49 -1.87 4.32
C SER A 121 -19.94 -1.49 4.02
N TYR A 122 -20.59 -0.78 4.94
CA TYR A 122 -21.95 -0.28 4.72
C TYR A 122 -22.01 0.67 3.52
N ALA A 123 -21.11 1.66 3.45
CA ALA A 123 -21.05 2.61 2.35
C ALA A 123 -20.78 1.91 1.00
N THR A 124 -19.92 0.90 0.98
CA THR A 124 -19.63 0.09 -0.20
C THR A 124 -20.88 -0.63 -0.70
N VAL A 125 -21.61 -1.30 0.16
CA VAL A 125 -22.86 -1.98 -0.21
C VAL A 125 -23.89 -0.97 -0.74
N GLN A 126 -24.05 0.21 -0.09
CA GLN A 126 -24.94 1.25 -0.60
C GLN A 126 -24.52 1.79 -1.97
N TYR A 127 -23.23 1.89 -2.24
CA TYR A 127 -22.70 2.27 -3.54
C TYR A 127 -22.99 1.21 -4.60
N LEU A 128 -22.69 -0.07 -4.32
CA LEU A 128 -22.90 -1.19 -5.24
C LEU A 128 -24.38 -1.37 -5.63
N LYS A 129 -25.31 -1.03 -4.76
CA LYS A 129 -26.77 -1.02 -5.06
C LYS A 129 -27.18 0.07 -6.03
N LYS A 130 -26.41 1.16 -6.15
CA LYS A 130 -26.77 2.36 -6.94
C LYS A 130 -25.93 2.52 -8.20
N VAL A 131 -24.72 1.95 -8.24
CA VAL A 131 -23.79 2.12 -9.35
C VAL A 131 -24.31 1.47 -10.61
N SER A 132 -24.05 2.10 -11.77
CA SER A 132 -24.41 1.54 -13.08
C SER A 132 -23.67 0.21 -13.34
N GLN A 133 -24.35 -0.70 -14.01
CA GLN A 133 -23.74 -1.98 -14.42
C GLN A 133 -22.49 -1.76 -15.33
N SER A 134 -22.46 -0.69 -16.10
CA SER A 134 -21.32 -0.35 -16.95
C SER A 134 -20.04 0.04 -16.19
N LEU A 135 -20.16 0.33 -14.89
CA LEU A 135 -19.03 0.65 -14.02
C LEU A 135 -18.63 -0.53 -13.12
N LYS A 136 -19.16 -1.70 -13.38
CA LYS A 136 -18.76 -2.93 -12.69
C LYS A 136 -17.75 -3.72 -13.54
N PRO A 137 -16.81 -4.44 -12.93
CA PRO A 137 -16.59 -4.57 -11.48
C PRO A 137 -16.11 -3.27 -10.81
N VAL A 138 -16.62 -3.00 -9.61
CA VAL A 138 -16.07 -1.93 -8.75
C VAL A 138 -14.84 -2.43 -8.00
N ILE A 139 -13.76 -1.67 -8.00
CA ILE A 139 -12.48 -2.05 -7.40
C ILE A 139 -12.36 -1.41 -6.01
N SER A 140 -12.04 -2.21 -4.99
CA SER A 140 -11.72 -1.71 -3.65
C SER A 140 -10.55 -0.73 -3.66
N THR A 141 -10.68 0.36 -2.88
CA THR A 141 -9.66 1.39 -2.71
C THR A 141 -8.92 1.33 -1.37
N SER A 142 -9.08 0.23 -0.65
CA SER A 142 -8.40 -0.03 0.63
C SER A 142 -6.88 -0.14 0.50
N CYS A 143 -6.36 -0.45 -0.71
CA CYS A 143 -4.94 -0.52 -1.02
C CYS A 143 -4.48 0.69 -1.85
N PRO A 144 -3.77 1.68 -1.26
CA PRO A 144 -3.31 2.86 -2.01
C PRO A 144 -2.32 2.54 -3.15
N ALA A 145 -1.62 1.40 -3.08
CA ALA A 145 -0.73 0.98 -4.16
C ALA A 145 -1.51 0.50 -5.40
N ILE A 146 -2.70 -0.09 -5.22
CA ILE A 146 -3.62 -0.42 -6.33
C ILE A 146 -4.13 0.86 -6.99
N ILE A 147 -4.55 1.85 -6.22
CA ILE A 147 -4.99 3.15 -6.78
C ILE A 147 -3.87 3.76 -7.66
N LYS A 148 -2.63 3.81 -7.13
CA LYS A 148 -1.48 4.31 -7.89
C LYS A 148 -1.17 3.46 -9.13
N LEU A 149 -1.31 2.14 -9.05
CA LEU A 149 -1.11 1.23 -10.17
C LEU A 149 -2.11 1.52 -11.29
N ILE A 150 -3.38 1.69 -10.94
CA ILE A 150 -4.46 2.04 -11.87
C ILE A 150 -4.18 3.40 -12.50
N GLN A 151 -3.86 4.43 -11.73
CA GLN A 151 -3.53 5.75 -12.25
C GLN A 151 -2.39 5.74 -13.28
N ILE A 152 -1.42 4.83 -13.15
CA ILE A 152 -0.21 4.81 -13.97
C ILE A 152 -0.35 3.88 -15.17
N ARG A 153 -0.90 2.68 -14.98
CA ARG A 153 -0.91 1.62 -16.01
C ARG A 153 -2.29 1.33 -16.61
N PHE A 154 -3.36 1.58 -15.87
CA PHE A 154 -4.73 1.23 -16.24
C PHE A 154 -5.68 2.43 -16.08
N PRO A 155 -5.36 3.59 -16.69
CA PRO A 155 -6.15 4.81 -16.46
C PRO A 155 -7.61 4.70 -16.95
N SER A 156 -7.92 3.77 -17.85
CA SER A 156 -9.26 3.39 -18.26
C SER A 156 -10.14 2.89 -17.12
N LEU A 157 -9.54 2.30 -16.07
CA LEU A 157 -10.23 1.71 -14.92
C LEU A 157 -10.38 2.67 -13.73
N ILE A 158 -10.05 3.95 -13.88
CA ILE A 158 -10.19 4.93 -12.77
C ILE A 158 -11.64 5.08 -12.33
N GLU A 159 -12.59 5.03 -13.24
CA GLU A 159 -14.02 5.15 -12.95
C GLU A 159 -14.57 3.91 -12.21
N ASN A 160 -13.89 2.78 -12.28
CA ASN A 160 -14.24 1.57 -11.54
C ASN A 160 -13.79 1.61 -10.07
N LEU A 161 -12.97 2.60 -9.65
CA LEU A 161 -12.52 2.72 -8.27
C LEU A 161 -13.70 3.06 -7.35
N LEU A 162 -13.81 2.33 -6.24
CA LEU A 162 -14.78 2.62 -5.19
C LEU A 162 -14.50 3.99 -4.57
N PRO A 163 -15.38 5.00 -4.68
CA PRO A 163 -15.11 6.35 -4.20
C PRO A 163 -15.39 6.51 -2.69
N VAL A 164 -14.76 5.67 -1.86
CA VAL A 164 -14.97 5.63 -0.40
C VAL A 164 -13.65 5.83 0.34
N LEU A 165 -13.69 6.58 1.44
CA LEU A 165 -12.54 6.78 2.31
C LEU A 165 -12.12 5.46 2.97
N PRO A 166 -10.81 5.21 3.13
CA PRO A 166 -10.36 4.04 3.86
C PRO A 166 -10.67 4.15 5.37
N PRO A 167 -10.87 3.02 6.08
CA PRO A 167 -11.20 3.03 7.51
C PRO A 167 -10.26 3.87 8.37
N VAL A 168 -8.97 3.93 8.02
CA VAL A 168 -7.97 4.70 8.75
C VAL A 168 -8.21 6.22 8.68
N GLU A 169 -8.69 6.73 7.54
CA GLU A 169 -8.98 8.17 7.40
C GLU A 169 -10.25 8.54 8.17
N ILE A 170 -11.28 7.67 8.16
CA ILE A 170 -12.49 7.85 8.98
C ILE A 170 -12.10 7.86 10.47
N ALA A 171 -11.27 6.91 10.90
CA ALA A 171 -10.72 6.88 12.26
C ALA A 171 -9.96 8.16 12.62
N ALA A 172 -9.14 8.66 11.69
CA ALA A 172 -8.35 9.89 11.88
C ALA A 172 -9.25 11.12 12.04
N ARG A 173 -10.26 11.27 11.18
CA ARG A 173 -11.24 12.37 11.27
C ARG A 173 -12.02 12.31 12.58
N LYS A 174 -12.46 11.11 13.00
CA LYS A 174 -13.11 10.92 14.29
C LYS A 174 -12.18 11.26 15.45
N ALA A 175 -10.91 10.80 15.41
CA ALA A 175 -9.93 11.15 16.42
C ALA A 175 -9.73 12.66 16.52
N ARG A 176 -9.66 13.36 15.37
CA ARG A 176 -9.53 14.82 15.30
C ARG A 176 -10.75 15.52 15.92
N SER A 177 -11.97 15.04 15.65
CA SER A 177 -13.21 15.67 16.15
C SER A 177 -13.39 15.57 17.66
N VAL A 178 -12.75 14.59 18.31
CA VAL A 178 -12.81 14.40 19.78
C VAL A 178 -11.57 14.91 20.51
N SER A 179 -10.58 15.44 19.80
CA SER A 179 -9.40 16.08 20.36
C SER A 179 -9.77 17.47 20.85
N SER A 180 -9.39 17.81 22.08
CA SER A 180 -9.76 19.05 22.77
C SER A 180 -8.77 20.20 22.58
N GLY A 181 -7.57 19.92 22.04
CA GLY A 181 -6.48 20.89 21.94
C GLY A 181 -6.12 21.26 20.50
N GLU A 182 -5.68 22.52 20.31
CA GLU A 182 -5.16 23.01 19.01
C GLU A 182 -3.91 22.25 18.56
N ASN A 183 -3.11 21.70 19.49
CA ASN A 183 -1.89 20.94 19.22
C ASN A 183 -2.08 19.44 19.49
N ALA A 184 -3.02 18.82 18.74
CA ALA A 184 -3.24 17.38 18.80
C ALA A 184 -2.57 16.67 17.61
N GLY A 185 -1.78 15.62 17.90
CA GLY A 185 -1.14 14.76 16.90
C GLY A 185 -1.93 13.48 16.69
N ILE A 186 -2.28 13.17 15.42
CA ILE A 186 -2.91 11.90 15.03
C ILE A 186 -1.85 11.06 14.30
N PHE A 187 -1.49 9.94 14.90
CA PHE A 187 -0.45 9.04 14.39
C PHE A 187 -1.05 7.72 13.91
N PHE A 188 -0.45 7.11 12.92
CA PHE A 188 -0.91 5.83 12.38
C PHE A 188 0.23 4.81 12.32
N ILE A 189 -0.06 3.52 12.59
CA ILE A 189 0.90 2.41 12.42
C ILE A 189 0.59 1.70 11.11
N ALA A 190 1.47 1.86 10.12
CA ALA A 190 1.27 1.35 8.76
C ALA A 190 2.10 0.11 8.44
N PRO A 191 1.52 -0.89 7.73
CA PRO A 191 2.23 -2.09 7.28
C PRO A 191 3.01 -1.91 5.97
N CYS A 192 2.88 -0.76 5.28
CA CYS A 192 3.47 -0.56 3.95
C CYS A 192 3.78 0.91 3.65
N PRO A 193 4.73 1.16 2.71
CA PRO A 193 5.09 2.52 2.28
C PRO A 193 3.93 3.30 1.67
N ALA A 194 3.04 2.64 0.91
CA ALA A 194 1.91 3.32 0.29
C ALA A 194 1.03 4.02 1.33
N LYS A 195 0.74 3.36 2.46
CA LYS A 195 -0.01 3.95 3.57
C LYS A 195 0.76 5.02 4.33
N ILE A 196 2.10 5.03 4.28
CA ILE A 196 2.92 6.14 4.80
C ILE A 196 2.81 7.38 3.92
N THR A 197 2.67 7.19 2.61
CA THR A 197 2.56 8.31 1.65
C THR A 197 1.19 8.98 1.66
N VAL A 198 0.10 8.24 1.96
CA VAL A 198 -1.29 8.73 1.89
C VAL A 198 -1.52 10.06 2.61
N PRO A 199 -1.04 10.32 3.83
CA PRO A 199 -1.30 11.60 4.50
C PRO A 199 -0.76 12.82 3.76
N ARG A 200 0.27 12.66 2.93
CA ARG A 200 0.86 13.74 2.13
C ARG A 200 0.18 13.89 0.77
N TYR A 201 -0.32 12.78 0.22
CA TYR A 201 -0.94 12.72 -1.11
C TYR A 201 -2.19 11.83 -1.03
N PRO A 202 -3.23 12.30 -0.37
CA PRO A 202 -4.45 11.52 -0.16
C PRO A 202 -5.19 11.30 -1.49
N PRO A 203 -5.61 10.06 -1.79
CA PRO A 203 -6.43 9.79 -2.96
C PRO A 203 -7.89 10.11 -2.65
N GLY A 204 -8.55 10.87 -3.52
CA GLY A 204 -9.99 11.13 -3.45
C GLY A 204 -10.44 12.17 -2.40
N TYR A 205 -9.51 12.84 -1.70
CA TYR A 205 -9.83 13.90 -0.73
C TYR A 205 -8.70 14.93 -0.60
N GLU A 206 -9.00 16.14 -0.10
CA GLU A 206 -8.06 17.26 -0.11
C GLU A 206 -6.92 17.11 0.90
N ALA A 207 -7.25 16.75 2.13
CA ALA A 207 -6.27 16.64 3.22
C ALA A 207 -6.61 15.48 4.14
N SER A 208 -5.57 14.79 4.61
CA SER A 208 -5.69 13.75 5.64
C SER A 208 -5.67 14.36 7.04
N ALA A 209 -6.45 13.78 7.94
CA ALA A 209 -6.41 14.11 9.35
C ALA A 209 -5.21 13.49 10.09
N ILE A 210 -4.43 12.61 9.43
CA ILE A 210 -3.25 11.95 9.99
C ILE A 210 -2.06 12.92 9.98
N THR A 211 -1.43 13.11 11.13
CA THR A 211 -0.27 13.98 11.30
C THR A 211 1.03 13.30 10.84
N ALA A 212 1.26 12.06 11.27
CA ALA A 212 2.46 11.31 10.92
C ALA A 212 2.21 9.79 10.99
N VAL A 213 3.09 9.00 10.35
CA VAL A 213 2.92 7.56 10.23
C VAL A 213 4.17 6.83 10.69
N PHE A 214 4.00 5.90 11.61
CA PHE A 214 5.02 4.94 12.03
C PHE A 214 4.96 3.69 11.15
N SER A 215 6.11 3.09 10.85
CA SER A 215 6.11 1.76 10.28
C SER A 215 5.85 0.70 11.36
N THR A 216 5.20 -0.39 10.98
CA THR A 216 5.05 -1.57 11.85
C THR A 216 6.40 -2.06 12.36
N ALA A 217 7.44 -2.06 11.51
CA ALA A 217 8.78 -2.51 11.86
C ALA A 217 9.42 -1.67 12.98
N ASP A 218 9.25 -0.35 12.93
CA ASP A 218 9.89 0.56 13.90
C ASP A 218 9.21 0.49 15.28
N LEU A 219 7.88 0.30 15.33
CA LEU A 219 7.16 0.19 16.60
C LEU A 219 7.11 -1.23 17.19
N TYR A 220 7.44 -2.26 16.41
CA TYR A 220 7.36 -3.64 16.89
C TYR A 220 8.22 -3.91 18.13
N LEU A 221 9.50 -3.53 18.11
CA LEU A 221 10.41 -3.78 19.24
C LEU A 221 10.07 -2.94 20.48
N PRO A 222 9.78 -1.63 20.39
CA PRO A 222 9.29 -0.85 21.53
C PRO A 222 8.08 -1.50 22.22
N VAL A 223 7.06 -1.86 21.47
CA VAL A 223 5.84 -2.50 22.01
C VAL A 223 6.12 -3.89 22.57
N LEU A 224 6.95 -4.71 21.90
CA LEU A 224 7.32 -6.03 22.41
C LEU A 224 8.10 -5.93 23.75
N ASN A 225 8.95 -4.92 23.90
CA ASN A 225 9.69 -4.69 25.14
C ASN A 225 8.75 -4.25 26.28
N ALA A 226 7.77 -3.37 26.01
CA ALA A 226 6.74 -2.98 26.97
C ALA A 226 5.91 -4.20 27.43
N LEU A 227 5.50 -5.06 26.48
CA LEU A 227 4.83 -6.33 26.78
C LEU A 227 5.66 -7.26 27.69
N LYS A 228 6.97 -7.36 27.47
CA LYS A 228 7.86 -8.23 28.28
C LYS A 228 8.10 -7.69 29.68
N LYS A 229 8.09 -6.37 29.84
CA LYS A 229 8.28 -5.72 31.16
C LYS A 229 7.01 -5.74 32.03
N GLY A 230 5.87 -6.14 31.49
CA GLY A 230 4.59 -6.11 32.18
C GLY A 230 3.89 -4.74 32.16
N GLU A 231 4.39 -3.77 31.42
CA GLU A 231 3.77 -2.44 31.26
C GLU A 231 2.37 -2.51 30.63
N SER A 232 1.99 -3.67 30.08
CA SER A 232 0.65 -3.98 29.56
C SER A 232 -0.38 -4.36 30.62
N GLU A 233 0.01 -4.49 31.90
CA GLU A 233 -0.88 -4.81 33.03
C GLU A 233 -1.66 -3.58 33.51
N GLU A 234 -1.17 -2.37 33.20
CA GLU A 234 -1.94 -1.14 33.42
C GLU A 234 -3.21 -1.13 32.59
N ASP A 235 -4.32 -0.76 33.21
CA ASP A 235 -5.62 -0.68 32.51
C ASP A 235 -5.84 0.71 31.94
N PHE A 236 -5.66 0.81 30.62
CA PHE A 236 -5.91 2.02 29.84
C PHE A 236 -7.25 1.99 29.09
N THR A 237 -8.22 1.20 29.55
CA THR A 237 -9.49 0.98 28.85
C THR A 237 -10.19 2.30 28.46
N GLU A 238 -10.18 3.31 29.33
CA GLU A 238 -10.80 4.62 29.07
C GLU A 238 -10.12 5.41 27.95
N ARG A 239 -8.87 5.09 27.62
CA ARG A 239 -8.09 5.74 26.54
C ARG A 239 -8.23 5.04 25.19
N ILE A 240 -8.94 3.92 25.15
CA ILE A 240 -9.12 3.12 23.94
C ILE A 240 -10.54 3.33 23.45
N ASN A 241 -10.71 3.70 22.18
CA ASN A 241 -12.05 3.84 21.62
C ASN A 241 -12.81 2.50 21.72
N PRO A 242 -14.06 2.51 22.23
CA PRO A 242 -14.76 1.29 22.55
C PRO A 242 -15.16 0.46 21.32
N GLY A 243 -15.09 -0.85 21.50
CA GLY A 243 -15.77 -1.91 20.78
C GLY A 243 -15.46 -2.08 19.30
N CYS A 244 -15.05 -3.28 18.90
CA CYS A 244 -14.96 -3.63 17.49
C CYS A 244 -15.72 -4.90 17.20
N PRO A 245 -16.54 -4.92 16.14
CA PRO A 245 -17.01 -6.15 15.58
C PRO A 245 -15.80 -7.01 15.15
N HIS A 246 -15.84 -8.29 15.47
CA HIS A 246 -14.85 -9.30 15.08
C HIS A 246 -14.40 -9.19 13.61
N GLN A 247 -15.31 -8.85 12.72
CA GLN A 247 -15.09 -8.73 11.28
C GLN A 247 -14.15 -7.59 10.89
N GLY A 248 -14.13 -6.47 11.63
CA GLY A 248 -13.24 -5.36 11.35
C GLY A 248 -11.75 -5.73 11.46
N TYR A 249 -11.42 -6.70 12.33
CA TYR A 249 -10.04 -7.22 12.41
C TYR A 249 -9.65 -8.03 11.18
N ARG A 250 -10.59 -8.65 10.48
CA ARG A 250 -10.33 -9.44 9.28
C ARG A 250 -9.91 -8.60 8.08
N TRP A 251 -10.24 -7.32 8.06
CA TRP A 251 -9.84 -6.38 7.00
C TRP A 251 -8.33 -6.30 6.72
N ALA A 252 -7.50 -6.80 7.62
CA ALA A 252 -6.07 -6.91 7.38
C ALA A 252 -5.66 -8.14 6.58
N MET A 253 -6.56 -9.09 6.36
CA MET A 253 -6.35 -10.34 5.64
C MET A 253 -7.09 -10.31 4.29
N SER A 254 -6.64 -11.11 3.35
CA SER A 254 -7.40 -11.35 2.11
C SER A 254 -8.79 -11.91 2.45
N ASP A 255 -9.80 -11.59 1.65
CA ASP A 255 -11.23 -11.85 1.82
C ASP A 255 -11.88 -11.11 3.01
N GLY A 256 -11.11 -10.33 3.76
CA GLY A 256 -11.62 -9.69 4.98
C GLY A 256 -12.56 -8.54 4.73
N GLU A 257 -12.39 -7.80 3.64
CA GLU A 257 -13.30 -6.76 3.21
C GLU A 257 -14.63 -7.38 2.74
N ILE A 258 -14.56 -8.39 1.88
CA ILE A 258 -15.74 -9.13 1.37
C ILE A 258 -16.53 -9.75 2.52
N ASP A 259 -15.87 -10.41 3.47
CA ASP A 259 -16.53 -10.97 4.66
C ASP A 259 -17.30 -9.89 5.46
N SER A 260 -16.74 -8.70 5.53
CA SER A 260 -17.39 -7.57 6.21
C SER A 260 -18.59 -7.01 5.43
N LEU A 261 -18.51 -6.96 4.09
CA LEU A 261 -19.61 -6.53 3.22
C LEU A 261 -20.83 -7.44 3.36
N SER A 262 -20.60 -8.76 3.46
CA SER A 262 -21.67 -9.77 3.51
C SER A 262 -22.69 -9.56 4.63
N GLN A 263 -22.31 -8.86 5.69
CA GLN A 263 -23.20 -8.57 6.84
C GLN A 263 -24.26 -7.52 6.55
N PHE A 264 -24.07 -6.72 5.50
CA PHE A 264 -24.98 -5.64 5.12
C PHE A 264 -25.85 -5.99 3.91
N LEU A 265 -25.80 -7.26 3.48
CA LEU A 265 -26.64 -7.78 2.42
C LEU A 265 -27.93 -8.37 2.99
N ASP A 266 -29.06 -8.12 2.35
CA ASP A 266 -30.29 -8.80 2.63
C ASP A 266 -30.22 -10.27 2.19
N LYS A 267 -31.08 -11.14 2.76
CA LYS A 267 -31.02 -12.61 2.51
C LYS A 267 -31.14 -12.98 1.04
N ASP A 268 -31.82 -12.17 0.25
CA ASP A 268 -32.08 -12.41 -1.18
C ASP A 268 -31.09 -11.66 -2.09
N GLU A 269 -30.25 -10.81 -1.51
CA GLU A 269 -29.23 -10.04 -2.26
C GLU A 269 -27.99 -10.89 -2.51
N LYS A 270 -27.54 -10.92 -3.78
CA LYS A 270 -26.31 -11.57 -4.20
C LYS A 270 -25.40 -10.55 -4.88
N ILE A 271 -24.19 -10.45 -4.40
CA ILE A 271 -23.12 -9.72 -5.04
C ILE A 271 -22.06 -10.75 -5.46
N ASN A 272 -21.68 -10.74 -6.74
CA ASN A 272 -20.58 -11.55 -7.23
C ASN A 272 -19.29 -10.83 -6.99
N TRP A 273 -18.48 -11.31 -6.05
CA TRP A 273 -17.19 -10.72 -5.73
C TRP A 273 -16.02 -11.61 -6.11
N LEU A 274 -14.90 -10.96 -6.33
CA LEU A 274 -13.60 -11.58 -6.54
C LEU A 274 -12.62 -11.03 -5.50
N SER A 275 -11.87 -11.89 -4.85
CA SER A 275 -10.73 -11.48 -4.02
C SER A 275 -9.43 -11.75 -4.77
N CYS A 276 -8.56 -10.74 -4.78
CA CYS A 276 -7.30 -10.78 -5.49
C CYS A 276 -6.18 -10.21 -4.61
N ASP A 277 -5.18 -11.04 -4.28
CA ASP A 277 -4.01 -10.62 -3.53
C ASP A 277 -2.70 -10.95 -4.27
N GLY A 278 -1.67 -10.15 -4.00
CA GLY A 278 -0.40 -10.25 -4.67
C GLY A 278 -0.35 -9.46 -5.99
N ILE A 279 0.79 -8.83 -6.24
CA ILE A 279 0.95 -7.89 -7.35
C ILE A 279 0.74 -8.53 -8.74
N ASN A 280 1.18 -9.78 -8.93
CA ASN A 280 1.05 -10.46 -10.21
C ASN A 280 -0.43 -10.78 -10.51
N HIS A 281 -1.18 -11.27 -9.52
CA HIS A 281 -2.61 -11.51 -9.68
C HIS A 281 -3.37 -10.20 -9.89
N SER A 282 -2.99 -9.13 -9.16
CA SER A 282 -3.59 -7.80 -9.37
C SER A 282 -3.39 -7.30 -10.80
N LEU A 283 -2.20 -7.47 -11.37
CA LEU A 283 -1.93 -7.09 -12.76
C LEU A 283 -2.79 -7.88 -13.75
N GLN A 284 -2.82 -9.21 -13.60
CA GLN A 284 -3.65 -10.09 -14.45
C GLN A 284 -5.14 -9.76 -14.35
N THR A 285 -5.63 -9.45 -13.16
CA THR A 285 -7.03 -9.08 -12.94
C THR A 285 -7.36 -7.74 -13.61
N LEU A 286 -6.47 -6.74 -13.51
CA LEU A 286 -6.68 -5.45 -14.16
C LEU A 286 -6.60 -5.57 -15.70
N GLU A 287 -5.69 -6.39 -16.23
CA GLU A 287 -5.63 -6.72 -17.65
C GLU A 287 -6.92 -7.41 -18.12
N ALA A 288 -7.44 -8.39 -17.37
CA ALA A 288 -8.70 -9.06 -17.66
C ALA A 288 -9.91 -8.11 -17.62
N MET A 289 -9.88 -7.08 -16.76
CA MET A 289 -10.92 -6.04 -16.74
C MET A 289 -10.88 -5.18 -18.01
N GLU A 290 -9.70 -4.77 -18.50
CA GLU A 290 -9.57 -4.01 -19.75
C GLU A 290 -10.00 -4.83 -20.99
N GLU A 291 -9.99 -6.16 -20.89
CA GLU A 291 -10.45 -7.10 -21.93
C GLU A 291 -11.92 -7.53 -21.75
N ASP A 292 -12.67 -6.90 -20.83
CA ASP A 292 -14.07 -7.20 -20.51
C ASP A 292 -14.34 -8.67 -20.11
N LEU A 293 -13.33 -9.36 -19.54
CA LEU A 293 -13.45 -10.79 -19.17
C LEU A 293 -14.13 -11.00 -17.81
N LEU A 294 -14.41 -9.93 -17.05
CA LEU A 294 -14.96 -10.00 -15.70
C LEU A 294 -16.35 -9.37 -15.55
N GLU A 295 -17.14 -9.33 -16.62
CA GLU A 295 -18.49 -8.72 -16.66
C GLU A 295 -19.48 -9.29 -15.63
N SER A 296 -19.29 -10.54 -15.19
CA SER A 296 -20.15 -11.16 -14.17
C SER A 296 -19.78 -10.79 -12.73
N VAL A 297 -18.68 -10.08 -12.52
CA VAL A 297 -18.20 -9.68 -11.20
C VAL A 297 -18.74 -8.30 -10.84
N ASP A 298 -19.27 -8.13 -9.64
CA ASP A 298 -19.76 -6.84 -9.16
C ASP A 298 -18.70 -6.05 -8.41
N PHE A 299 -17.87 -6.74 -7.62
CA PHE A 299 -16.88 -6.11 -6.73
C PHE A 299 -15.59 -6.93 -6.65
N ILE A 300 -14.45 -6.23 -6.65
CA ILE A 300 -13.13 -6.84 -6.50
C ILE A 300 -12.43 -6.27 -5.26
N GLU A 301 -12.22 -7.12 -4.24
CA GLU A 301 -11.27 -6.85 -3.19
C GLU A 301 -9.85 -7.08 -3.74
N MET A 302 -9.02 -6.01 -3.79
CA MET A 302 -7.72 -6.10 -4.43
C MET A 302 -6.59 -5.55 -3.55
N SER A 303 -5.51 -6.31 -3.43
CA SER A 303 -4.32 -5.87 -2.70
C SER A 303 -3.01 -6.32 -3.37
N VAL A 304 -1.97 -5.45 -3.35
CA VAL A 304 -0.65 -5.79 -3.91
C VAL A 304 0.15 -6.77 -3.06
N CYS A 305 -0.24 -6.96 -1.79
CA CYS A 305 0.48 -7.83 -0.86
C CYS A 305 -0.22 -9.18 -0.74
N GLN A 306 0.52 -10.28 -0.86
CA GLN A 306 0.00 -11.61 -0.61
C GLN A 306 -0.48 -11.74 0.84
N GLY A 307 -1.68 -12.27 1.04
CA GLY A 307 -2.34 -12.39 2.35
C GLY A 307 -2.94 -11.09 2.86
N GLY A 308 -3.02 -10.02 2.04
CA GLY A 308 -3.51 -8.72 2.45
C GLY A 308 -2.50 -7.89 3.24
N CYS A 309 -2.97 -6.97 4.09
CA CYS A 309 -2.11 -6.05 4.85
C CYS A 309 -1.21 -6.74 5.89
N ILE A 310 -1.57 -7.93 6.37
CA ILE A 310 -0.71 -8.73 7.28
C ILE A 310 0.58 -9.21 6.62
N GLY A 311 0.61 -9.22 5.27
CA GLY A 311 1.78 -9.52 4.46
C GLY A 311 2.49 -8.29 3.89
N GLY A 312 2.24 -7.11 4.42
CA GLY A 312 2.86 -5.86 3.98
C GLY A 312 4.40 -5.86 4.08
N PRO A 313 5.10 -5.01 3.31
CA PRO A 313 6.57 -5.02 3.27
C PRO A 313 7.24 -4.45 4.53
N LEU A 314 6.49 -3.82 5.44
CA LEU A 314 7.00 -3.28 6.70
C LEU A 314 6.56 -4.11 7.92
N VAL A 315 5.99 -5.30 7.72
CA VAL A 315 5.65 -6.24 8.81
C VAL A 315 6.84 -7.13 9.17
N ILE A 316 6.73 -7.81 10.31
CA ILE A 316 7.84 -8.60 10.88
C ILE A 316 7.63 -10.10 10.63
N LYS A 317 6.38 -10.57 10.75
CA LYS A 317 6.07 -12.00 10.65
C LYS A 317 5.78 -12.43 9.20
N PRO A 318 6.25 -13.59 8.77
CA PRO A 318 5.79 -14.20 7.52
C PRO A 318 4.28 -14.36 7.51
N VAL A 319 3.66 -14.22 6.32
CA VAL A 319 2.20 -14.25 6.13
C VAL A 319 1.52 -15.45 6.82
N PRO A 320 1.97 -16.73 6.66
CA PRO A 320 1.30 -17.86 7.29
C PRO A 320 1.29 -17.75 8.83
N ILE A 321 2.37 -17.24 9.42
CA ILE A 321 2.48 -17.08 10.88
C ILE A 321 1.58 -15.95 11.37
N ALA A 322 1.58 -14.81 10.67
CA ALA A 322 0.73 -13.67 11.00
C ALA A 322 -0.76 -14.02 10.86
N HIS A 323 -1.12 -14.76 9.80
CA HIS A 323 -2.48 -15.24 9.55
C HIS A 323 -2.95 -16.20 10.66
N ALA A 324 -2.14 -17.19 11.03
CA ALA A 324 -2.46 -18.11 12.12
C ALA A 324 -2.60 -17.37 13.47
N ALA A 325 -1.71 -16.39 13.73
CA ALA A 325 -1.77 -15.57 14.93
C ALA A 325 -3.06 -14.74 15.00
N MET A 326 -3.50 -14.15 13.89
CA MET A 326 -4.74 -13.38 13.84
C MET A 326 -5.96 -14.29 14.02
N ARG A 327 -6.06 -15.39 13.28
CA ARG A 327 -7.17 -16.36 13.43
C ARG A 327 -7.33 -16.85 14.86
N ASN A 328 -6.23 -17.19 15.54
CA ASN A 328 -6.26 -17.65 16.93
C ASN A 328 -6.70 -16.55 17.92
N ARG A 329 -6.39 -15.28 17.63
CA ARG A 329 -6.90 -14.15 18.42
C ARG A 329 -8.38 -13.96 18.22
N LEU A 330 -8.82 -13.98 16.96
CA LEU A 330 -10.23 -13.81 16.60
C LEU A 330 -11.12 -14.91 17.22
N ALA A 331 -10.64 -16.16 17.26
CA ALA A 331 -11.37 -17.26 17.89
C ALA A 331 -11.58 -17.10 19.41
N LYS A 332 -10.87 -16.17 20.06
CA LYS A 332 -10.99 -15.85 21.49
C LYS A 332 -11.82 -14.60 21.77
N ILE A 333 -12.16 -13.86 20.73
CA ILE A 333 -13.03 -12.67 20.84
C ILE A 333 -14.44 -13.17 20.63
N GLU A 334 -15.30 -13.02 21.64
CA GLU A 334 -16.72 -13.28 21.46
C GLU A 334 -17.26 -12.35 20.37
N PRO A 335 -18.04 -12.87 19.43
CA PRO A 335 -18.70 -12.04 18.44
C PRO A 335 -19.72 -11.17 19.17
N GLU A 336 -19.31 -10.00 19.64
CA GLU A 336 -20.25 -8.97 20.07
C GLU A 336 -21.00 -8.51 18.82
N LEU A 337 -22.17 -9.08 18.61
CA LEU A 337 -23.21 -8.56 17.73
C LEU A 337 -23.76 -7.26 18.37
N LYS A 338 -22.95 -6.21 18.41
CA LYS A 338 -23.53 -4.89 18.56
C LYS A 338 -24.30 -4.64 17.28
N ASN A 339 -25.62 -4.52 17.41
CA ASN A 339 -26.47 -3.92 16.38
C ASN A 339 -25.96 -2.49 16.15
N ILE A 340 -24.95 -2.35 15.30
CA ILE A 340 -24.49 -1.03 14.88
C ILE A 340 -25.62 -0.53 13.99
N SER A 341 -26.32 0.49 14.49
CA SER A 341 -27.39 1.10 13.73
C SER A 341 -26.80 1.78 12.50
N SER A 342 -27.26 1.40 11.32
CA SER A 342 -26.95 2.10 10.07
C SER A 342 -27.35 3.59 10.13
N ALA A 343 -28.27 3.96 11.04
CA ALA A 343 -28.70 5.34 11.28
C ALA A 343 -27.57 6.24 11.82
N ASP A 344 -26.52 5.66 12.42
CA ASP A 344 -25.38 6.42 12.96
C ASP A 344 -24.28 6.70 11.92
N ILE A 345 -24.46 6.24 10.67
CA ILE A 345 -23.48 6.39 9.59
C ILE A 345 -23.91 7.52 8.65
N ASN A 346 -23.17 8.63 8.68
CA ASN A 346 -23.32 9.68 7.69
C ASN A 346 -22.51 9.32 6.43
N LEU A 347 -23.19 8.90 5.37
CA LEU A 347 -22.55 8.49 4.11
C LEU A 347 -21.80 9.63 3.42
N GLU A 348 -22.26 10.89 3.55
CA GLU A 348 -21.62 12.05 2.91
C GLU A 348 -20.18 12.25 3.42
N ASP A 349 -19.92 11.94 4.69
CA ASP A 349 -18.58 12.04 5.29
C ASP A 349 -17.62 10.93 4.86
N ILE A 350 -18.14 9.89 4.20
CA ILE A 350 -17.40 8.68 3.84
C ILE A 350 -17.00 8.69 2.36
N TYR A 351 -17.77 9.32 1.49
CA TYR A 351 -17.45 9.36 0.06
C TYR A 351 -16.30 10.33 -0.23
N TRP A 352 -15.62 10.08 -1.34
CA TRP A 352 -14.59 10.99 -1.86
C TRP A 352 -15.18 12.36 -2.20
N THR A 353 -14.33 13.37 -2.00
CA THR A 353 -14.66 14.78 -2.31
C THR A 353 -13.84 15.32 -3.49
N LYS A 354 -12.98 14.51 -4.06
CA LYS A 354 -12.06 14.86 -5.16
C LYS A 354 -11.89 13.68 -6.11
N ASP A 355 -11.88 13.99 -7.41
CA ASP A 355 -11.63 13.00 -8.43
C ASP A 355 -10.18 12.53 -8.43
N ILE A 356 -9.99 11.27 -8.80
CA ILE A 356 -8.67 10.71 -9.08
C ILE A 356 -8.37 10.88 -10.57
N LEU A 357 -7.21 11.48 -10.85
CA LEU A 357 -6.77 11.73 -12.22
C LEU A 357 -5.70 10.71 -12.65
N PRO A 358 -5.60 10.40 -13.96
CA PRO A 358 -4.49 9.65 -14.52
C PRO A 358 -3.14 10.28 -14.17
N ARG A 359 -2.12 9.45 -13.99
CA ARG A 359 -0.73 9.89 -13.79
C ARG A 359 0.12 9.49 -15.01
N PRO A 360 0.33 10.39 -15.96
CA PRO A 360 0.96 10.06 -17.25
C PRO A 360 2.49 9.87 -17.13
N SER A 361 2.94 8.93 -16.30
CA SER A 361 4.36 8.67 -16.06
C SER A 361 5.06 7.95 -17.23
N LEU A 362 4.31 7.45 -18.19
CA LEU A 362 4.83 6.71 -19.35
C LEU A 362 4.88 7.56 -20.62
N VAL A 363 4.52 8.85 -20.55
CA VAL A 363 4.60 9.77 -21.69
C VAL A 363 6.06 9.97 -22.10
N LEU A 364 6.36 9.70 -23.37
CA LEU A 364 7.71 9.87 -23.91
C LEU A 364 8.05 11.35 -24.18
N ASP A 365 7.11 12.08 -24.77
CA ASP A 365 7.20 13.53 -25.02
C ASP A 365 5.76 14.10 -25.08
N PRO A 366 5.51 15.34 -24.63
CA PRO A 366 4.21 15.99 -24.77
C PRO A 366 3.79 16.20 -26.22
N ASP A 367 4.73 16.37 -27.14
CA ASP A 367 4.49 16.44 -28.60
C ASP A 367 4.30 15.02 -29.14
N PHE A 368 3.11 14.75 -29.68
CA PHE A 368 2.75 13.47 -30.25
C PHE A 368 3.69 13.01 -31.36
N SER A 369 4.13 13.92 -32.24
CA SER A 369 5.02 13.58 -33.37
C SER A 369 6.41 13.17 -32.85
N LYS A 370 6.90 13.82 -31.81
CA LYS A 370 8.17 13.44 -31.15
C LYS A 370 8.02 12.15 -30.38
N ALA A 371 6.95 12.00 -29.60
CA ALA A 371 6.66 10.77 -28.87
C ALA A 371 6.59 9.54 -29.80
N ARG A 372 5.96 9.69 -30.97
CA ARG A 372 5.91 8.65 -31.99
C ARG A 372 7.30 8.27 -32.52
N LYS A 373 8.12 9.26 -32.89
CA LYS A 373 9.50 9.02 -33.34
C LYS A 373 10.33 8.31 -32.27
N MET A 374 10.22 8.76 -31.02
CA MET A 374 10.88 8.09 -29.89
C MET A 374 10.42 6.64 -29.72
N MET A 375 9.12 6.37 -29.91
CA MET A 375 8.60 5.01 -29.85
C MET A 375 9.15 4.13 -30.97
N GLU A 376 9.21 4.64 -32.22
CA GLU A 376 9.82 3.95 -33.36
C GLU A 376 11.29 3.63 -33.10
N GLU A 377 12.03 4.57 -32.51
CA GLU A 377 13.44 4.38 -32.12
C GLU A 377 13.59 3.35 -30.99
N ILE A 378 12.71 3.38 -29.96
CA ILE A 378 12.70 2.38 -28.89
C ILE A 378 12.49 0.98 -29.45
N VAL A 379 11.53 0.81 -30.37
CA VAL A 379 11.26 -0.49 -31.02
C VAL A 379 12.48 -0.96 -31.78
N SER A 380 13.10 -0.10 -32.59
CA SER A 380 14.32 -0.43 -33.38
C SER A 380 15.47 -0.86 -32.45
N ILE A 381 15.78 -0.06 -31.41
CA ILE A 381 16.86 -0.40 -30.46
C ILE A 381 16.52 -1.70 -29.71
N SER A 382 15.26 -1.91 -29.33
CA SER A 382 14.84 -3.11 -28.62
C SER A 382 15.04 -4.40 -29.43
N GLN A 383 14.87 -4.33 -30.77
CA GLN A 383 15.13 -5.46 -31.69
C GLN A 383 16.63 -5.76 -31.80
N ASP A 384 17.50 -4.76 -31.68
CA ASP A 384 18.95 -4.92 -31.71
C ASP A 384 19.50 -5.48 -30.39
N LEU A 385 18.76 -5.37 -29.29
CA LEU A 385 19.14 -5.89 -27.98
C LEU A 385 18.91 -7.40 -27.89
N PRO A 386 19.64 -8.13 -27.00
CA PRO A 386 19.58 -9.61 -26.93
C PRO A 386 18.23 -10.20 -26.54
N GLY A 387 17.26 -9.42 -26.04
CA GLY A 387 15.93 -9.87 -25.63
C GLY A 387 15.88 -10.70 -24.34
N LEU A 388 17.00 -10.84 -23.61
CA LEU A 388 17.11 -11.70 -22.42
C LEU A 388 16.39 -11.15 -21.18
N ASN A 389 16.06 -9.87 -21.16
CA ASN A 389 15.41 -9.20 -20.03
C ASN A 389 16.07 -9.44 -18.66
N CYS A 390 17.40 -9.64 -18.65
CA CYS A 390 18.15 -10.11 -17.48
C CYS A 390 18.40 -9.06 -16.38
N GLY A 391 18.16 -7.78 -16.68
CA GLY A 391 18.35 -6.68 -15.73
C GLY A 391 19.81 -6.31 -15.41
N SER A 392 20.81 -7.03 -15.96
CA SER A 392 22.23 -6.84 -15.61
C SER A 392 22.80 -5.48 -16.01
N CYS A 393 22.19 -4.80 -16.98
CA CYS A 393 22.53 -3.42 -17.39
C CYS A 393 21.96 -2.35 -16.43
N GLY A 394 21.23 -2.76 -15.38
CA GLY A 394 20.59 -1.86 -14.45
C GLY A 394 19.24 -1.29 -14.92
N SER A 395 18.71 -1.73 -16.08
CA SER A 395 17.33 -1.50 -16.52
C SER A 395 16.53 -2.81 -16.37
N PRO A 396 15.21 -2.79 -16.07
CA PRO A 396 14.46 -4.00 -15.73
C PRO A 396 14.36 -5.03 -16.86
N ASN A 397 14.32 -4.57 -18.10
CA ASN A 397 14.26 -5.40 -19.29
C ASN A 397 14.90 -4.68 -20.49
N CYS A 398 15.01 -5.36 -21.63
CA CYS A 398 15.63 -4.79 -22.83
C CYS A 398 14.85 -3.60 -23.38
N ARG A 399 13.50 -3.61 -23.33
CA ARG A 399 12.67 -2.48 -23.78
C ARG A 399 12.92 -1.24 -22.89
N ALA A 400 13.00 -1.41 -21.57
CA ALA A 400 13.32 -0.32 -20.66
C ALA A 400 14.73 0.25 -20.88
N LEU A 401 15.71 -0.61 -21.24
CA LEU A 401 17.03 -0.12 -21.66
C LEU A 401 16.93 0.70 -22.94
N ALA A 402 16.17 0.24 -23.94
CA ALA A 402 15.96 1.00 -25.18
C ALA A 402 15.31 2.37 -24.91
N GLU A 403 14.30 2.42 -24.03
CA GLU A 403 13.69 3.68 -23.57
C GLU A 403 14.74 4.59 -22.90
N ASP A 404 15.54 4.05 -21.98
CA ASP A 404 16.57 4.80 -21.28
C ASP A 404 17.63 5.37 -22.27
N ILE A 405 17.95 4.62 -23.34
CA ILE A 405 18.86 5.08 -24.43
C ILE A 405 18.25 6.26 -25.18
N VAL A 406 16.99 6.13 -25.64
CA VAL A 406 16.28 7.20 -26.37
C VAL A 406 16.14 8.46 -25.50
N ARG A 407 15.96 8.30 -24.18
CA ARG A 407 15.96 9.39 -23.20
C ARG A 407 17.37 9.90 -22.84
N LYS A 408 18.43 9.37 -23.44
CA LYS A 408 19.83 9.72 -23.16
C LYS A 408 20.27 9.46 -21.72
N GLN A 409 19.64 8.50 -21.06
CA GLN A 409 19.93 8.07 -19.68
C GLN A 409 20.77 6.78 -19.61
N ALA A 410 20.97 6.13 -20.75
CA ALA A 410 21.78 4.92 -20.89
C ALA A 410 22.42 4.87 -22.30
N ARG A 411 23.32 3.90 -22.51
CA ARG A 411 23.96 3.64 -23.78
C ARG A 411 23.79 2.16 -24.15
N LYS A 412 23.97 1.82 -25.42
CA LYS A 412 23.86 0.42 -25.92
C LYS A 412 24.92 -0.47 -25.28
N GLU A 413 26.10 0.07 -25.00
CA GLU A 413 27.25 -0.59 -24.36
C GLU A 413 27.00 -0.90 -22.87
N ASP A 414 26.01 -0.31 -22.24
CA ASP A 414 25.60 -0.68 -20.89
C ASP A 414 25.03 -2.11 -20.84
N CYS A 415 24.60 -2.66 -22.00
CA CYS A 415 24.20 -4.07 -22.10
C CYS A 415 25.44 -4.99 -22.03
N ILE A 416 25.56 -5.71 -20.92
CA ILE A 416 26.71 -6.63 -20.67
C ILE A 416 26.86 -7.68 -21.79
N GLN A 417 25.76 -8.12 -22.39
CA GLN A 417 25.82 -9.11 -23.48
C GLN A 417 26.38 -8.52 -24.79
N ILE A 418 26.06 -7.25 -25.06
CA ILE A 418 26.66 -6.53 -26.21
C ILE A 418 28.13 -6.27 -25.94
N LEU A 419 28.44 -5.73 -24.77
CA LEU A 419 29.83 -5.46 -24.36
C LEU A 419 30.70 -6.74 -24.43
N LYS A 420 30.17 -7.88 -23.99
CA LYS A 420 30.85 -9.16 -24.09
C LYS A 420 31.14 -9.55 -25.55
N LYS A 421 30.18 -9.42 -26.45
CA LYS A 421 30.36 -9.71 -27.89
C LYS A 421 31.40 -8.79 -28.53
N GLU A 422 31.39 -7.52 -28.19
CA GLU A 422 32.38 -6.57 -28.69
C GLU A 422 33.79 -6.89 -28.17
N TYR A 423 33.91 -7.21 -26.88
CA TYR A 423 35.18 -7.66 -26.30
C TYR A 423 35.71 -8.93 -26.97
N GLU A 424 34.85 -9.92 -27.21
CA GLU A 424 35.23 -11.16 -27.91
C GLU A 424 35.71 -10.88 -29.33
N LYS A 425 35.09 -9.96 -30.06
CA LYS A 425 35.57 -9.52 -31.41
C LYS A 425 36.94 -8.86 -31.34
N LEU A 426 37.14 -7.97 -30.35
CA LEU A 426 38.41 -7.23 -30.24
C LEU A 426 39.59 -8.10 -29.79
N VAL A 427 39.35 -9.03 -28.86
CA VAL A 427 40.44 -9.82 -28.23
C VAL A 427 40.64 -11.17 -28.90
N LEU A 428 39.59 -11.80 -29.39
CA LEU A 428 39.63 -13.16 -29.93
C LEU A 428 39.57 -13.21 -31.48
N GLY A 429 39.36 -12.07 -32.15
CA GLY A 429 39.27 -12.00 -33.62
C GLY A 429 38.13 -12.83 -34.22
N LYS A 430 37.06 -13.10 -33.41
CA LYS A 430 35.90 -13.91 -33.82
C LYS A 430 34.70 -13.08 -34.15
#